data_867688bf91f3eb30719aed0a99d484dc
#
_entry.id   867688bf91f3eb30719aed0a99d484dc
#
_cell.length_a   1.000
_cell.length_b   1.000
_cell.length_c   1.000
_cell.angle_alpha   90.00
_cell.angle_beta   90.00
_cell.angle_gamma   90.00
#
_symmetry.space_group_name_H-M   'P 1'
#
loop_
_entity.id
_entity.type
_entity.pdbx_description
1 polymer ?
#
loop_
_entity_poly.entity_id
_entity_poly.type
_entity_poly.pdbx_seq_one_letter_code
_entity_poly.pdbx_strand_id
1 'polypeptide(L)'
;MEIGIDIEQNERFKDVSEHFLKRVYTKNELAYAFKFKNAYEHLCAMWCAKEATVKAFSNLKIPFLEIEISSTADGKPFVVKNDTILSELTKLGLSDIKISLSHSKEYSTAICMIY
;
A
#
# COMPACT_ATOMS: atom_id res chain seq x y z
N MET A 1 18.05 7.60 3.62
CA MET A 1 16.75 7.73 2.92
C MET A 1 16.67 6.69 1.80
N GLU A 2 15.56 5.99 1.73
CA GLU A 2 15.30 5.00 0.68
C GLU A 2 13.97 5.30 0.02
N ILE A 3 13.81 4.82 -1.22
CA ILE A 3 12.64 5.12 -2.03
C ILE A 3 12.19 3.86 -2.78
N GLY A 4 10.88 3.70 -2.94
CA GLY A 4 10.30 2.64 -3.74
C GLY A 4 9.17 3.18 -4.61
N ILE A 5 8.95 2.57 -5.75
CA ILE A 5 7.90 2.99 -6.68
C ILE A 5 7.28 1.75 -7.32
N ASP A 6 5.97 1.82 -7.56
CA ASP A 6 5.26 0.75 -8.25
C ASP A 6 4.16 1.32 -9.12
N ILE A 7 3.80 0.60 -10.18
CA ILE A 7 2.72 0.94 -11.11
C ILE A 7 2.01 -0.33 -11.55
N GLU A 8 0.67 -0.30 -11.61
CA GLU A 8 -0.13 -1.44 -12.06
C GLU A 8 -1.36 -0.98 -12.83
N GLN A 9 -1.89 -1.87 -13.65
CA GLN A 9 -3.14 -1.65 -14.34
C GLN A 9 -4.31 -1.90 -13.40
N ASN A 10 -5.22 -0.92 -13.29
CA ASN A 10 -6.38 -1.02 -12.41
C ASN A 10 -7.24 -2.25 -12.74
N GLU A 11 -7.44 -2.51 -14.03
CA GLU A 11 -8.30 -3.59 -14.50
C GLU A 11 -7.89 -4.97 -14.00
N ARG A 12 -6.63 -5.18 -13.70
CA ARG A 12 -6.13 -6.46 -13.16
C ARG A 12 -6.75 -6.82 -11.81
N PHE A 13 -7.35 -5.84 -11.14
CA PHE A 13 -7.92 -6.03 -9.80
C PHE A 13 -9.44 -6.19 -9.81
N LYS A 14 -10.09 -6.20 -11.02
CA LYS A 14 -11.54 -6.32 -11.13
C LYS A 14 -12.07 -7.67 -10.64
N ASP A 15 -11.39 -8.75 -11.01
CA ASP A 15 -11.89 -10.10 -10.80
C ASP A 15 -10.97 -10.93 -9.91
N VAL A 16 -10.30 -10.29 -8.97
CA VAL A 16 -9.44 -10.99 -8.00
C VAL A 16 -10.28 -11.85 -7.08
N SER A 17 -9.75 -13.01 -6.70
CA SER A 17 -10.46 -13.95 -5.84
C SER A 17 -10.58 -13.43 -4.41
N GLU A 18 -11.55 -13.95 -3.66
CA GLU A 18 -11.67 -13.66 -2.24
C GLU A 18 -10.41 -14.09 -1.48
N HIS A 19 -9.82 -15.20 -1.88
CA HIS A 19 -8.57 -15.69 -1.29
C HIS A 19 -7.44 -14.69 -1.48
N PHE A 20 -7.29 -14.11 -2.68
CA PHE A 20 -6.31 -13.06 -2.96
C PHE A 20 -6.56 -11.85 -2.05
N LEU A 21 -7.81 -11.39 -1.97
CA LEU A 21 -8.16 -10.23 -1.15
C LEU A 21 -7.75 -10.42 0.31
N LYS A 22 -8.03 -11.58 0.87
CA LYS A 22 -7.71 -11.87 2.28
C LYS A 22 -6.22 -12.01 2.54
N ARG A 23 -5.45 -12.41 1.55
CA ARG A 23 -3.99 -12.55 1.68
C ARG A 23 -3.25 -11.23 1.58
N VAL A 24 -3.83 -10.26 0.90
CA VAL A 24 -3.15 -9.00 0.56
C VAL A 24 -3.63 -7.84 1.41
N TYR A 25 -4.93 -7.76 1.67
CA TYR A 25 -5.55 -6.59 2.29
C TYR A 25 -6.06 -6.86 3.69
N THR A 26 -5.87 -5.88 4.58
CA THR A 26 -6.44 -5.94 5.92
C THR A 26 -7.95 -5.71 5.86
N LYS A 27 -8.66 -6.04 6.94
CA LYS A 27 -10.10 -5.80 7.04
C LYS A 27 -10.43 -4.32 6.86
N ASN A 28 -9.60 -3.42 7.40
CA ASN A 28 -9.79 -1.98 7.27
C ASN A 28 -9.64 -1.53 5.82
N GLU A 29 -8.65 -2.07 5.12
CA GLU A 29 -8.43 -1.76 3.70
C GLU A 29 -9.58 -2.23 2.83
N LEU A 30 -10.09 -3.43 3.08
CA LEU A 30 -11.23 -3.96 2.32
C LEU A 30 -12.48 -3.14 2.59
N ALA A 31 -12.74 -2.79 3.87
CA ALA A 31 -13.89 -1.95 4.22
C ALA A 31 -13.82 -0.60 3.52
N TYR A 32 -12.64 -0.01 3.43
CA TYR A 32 -12.44 1.26 2.74
C TYR A 32 -12.70 1.12 1.23
N ALA A 33 -12.06 0.16 0.58
CA ALA A 33 -12.15 -0.01 -0.87
C ALA A 33 -13.59 -0.28 -1.33
N PHE A 34 -14.32 -1.11 -0.60
CA PHE A 34 -15.68 -1.51 -0.98
C PHE A 34 -16.75 -0.47 -0.67
N LYS A 35 -16.39 0.68 -0.11
CA LYS A 35 -17.28 1.85 -0.05
C LYS A 35 -17.49 2.48 -1.43
N PHE A 36 -16.58 2.25 -2.36
CA PHE A 36 -16.58 2.90 -3.66
C PHE A 36 -17.15 1.99 -4.74
N LYS A 37 -17.81 2.60 -5.72
CA LYS A 37 -18.38 1.88 -6.84
C LYS A 37 -17.31 1.10 -7.61
N ASN A 38 -16.16 1.72 -7.82
CA ASN A 38 -15.03 1.11 -8.53
C ASN A 38 -13.96 0.67 -7.50
N ALA A 39 -14.35 -0.25 -6.62
CA ALA A 39 -13.47 -0.76 -5.57
C ALA A 39 -12.11 -1.23 -6.11
N TYR A 40 -12.09 -1.82 -7.31
CA TYR A 40 -10.88 -2.35 -7.91
C TYR A 40 -9.78 -1.29 -8.12
N GLU A 41 -10.17 -0.04 -8.37
CA GLU A 41 -9.20 1.05 -8.52
C GLU A 41 -8.50 1.33 -7.19
N HIS A 42 -9.25 1.30 -6.10
CA HIS A 42 -8.68 1.49 -4.75
C HIS A 42 -7.83 0.29 -4.33
N LEU A 43 -8.26 -0.92 -4.70
CA LEU A 43 -7.46 -2.13 -4.44
C LEU A 43 -6.12 -2.06 -5.18
N CYS A 44 -6.13 -1.62 -6.44
CA CYS A 44 -4.92 -1.45 -7.23
C CYS A 44 -3.98 -0.41 -6.61
N ALA A 45 -4.52 0.74 -6.20
CA ALA A 45 -3.72 1.80 -5.59
C ALA A 45 -3.06 1.34 -4.28
N MET A 46 -3.81 0.62 -3.44
CA MET A 46 -3.26 0.06 -2.20
C MET A 46 -2.21 -1.01 -2.46
N TRP A 47 -2.41 -1.86 -3.48
CA TRP A 47 -1.40 -2.82 -3.91
C TRP A 47 -0.10 -2.11 -4.28
N CYS A 48 -0.19 -1.07 -5.11
CA CYS A 48 0.99 -0.28 -5.50
C CYS A 48 1.69 0.32 -4.29
N ALA A 49 0.93 0.82 -3.30
CA ALA A 49 1.52 1.37 -2.09
C ALA A 49 2.26 0.30 -1.27
N LYS A 50 1.71 -0.91 -1.17
CA LYS A 50 2.36 -2.02 -0.48
C LYS A 50 3.64 -2.44 -1.20
N GLU A 51 3.59 -2.58 -2.52
CA GLU A 51 4.76 -2.93 -3.34
C GLU A 51 5.85 -1.86 -3.24
N ALA A 52 5.47 -0.59 -3.34
CA ALA A 52 6.41 0.52 -3.22
C ALA A 52 7.09 0.51 -1.84
N THR A 53 6.34 0.19 -0.79
CA THR A 53 6.86 0.09 0.57
C THR A 53 7.88 -1.05 0.68
N VAL A 54 7.56 -2.24 0.16
CA VAL A 54 8.49 -3.37 0.14
C VAL A 54 9.78 -3.01 -0.59
N LYS A 55 9.66 -2.33 -1.73
CA LYS A 55 10.83 -1.89 -2.52
C LYS A 55 11.67 -0.87 -1.74
N ALA A 56 11.04 0.06 -1.05
CA ALA A 56 11.76 1.06 -0.24
C ALA A 56 12.57 0.38 0.87
N PHE A 57 12.01 -0.62 1.54
CA PHE A 57 12.70 -1.39 2.56
C PHE A 57 13.69 -2.41 2.00
N SER A 58 13.59 -2.71 0.71
CA SER A 58 14.38 -3.78 0.06
C SER A 58 14.22 -5.12 0.78
N ASN A 59 13.01 -5.38 1.30
CA ASN A 59 12.75 -6.59 2.08
C ASN A 59 11.47 -7.28 1.58
N LEU A 60 11.66 -8.25 0.69
CA LEU A 60 10.56 -9.02 0.10
C LEU A 60 9.84 -9.94 1.08
N LYS A 61 10.37 -10.08 2.30
CA LYS A 61 9.80 -10.96 3.32
C LYS A 61 8.71 -10.28 4.14
N ILE A 62 8.54 -8.95 4.02
CA ILE A 62 7.48 -8.26 4.75
C ILE A 62 6.13 -8.69 4.17
N PRO A 63 5.25 -9.33 4.96
CA PRO A 63 3.94 -9.74 4.45
C PRO A 63 3.09 -8.50 4.14
N PHE A 64 2.32 -8.55 3.06
CA PHE A 64 1.46 -7.43 2.68
C PHE A 64 0.43 -7.07 3.75
N LEU A 65 -0.03 -8.05 4.52
CA LEU A 65 -0.96 -7.79 5.62
C LEU A 65 -0.33 -6.96 6.75
N GLU A 66 1.00 -6.90 6.82
CA GLU A 66 1.71 -6.09 7.80
C GLU A 66 1.98 -4.67 7.29
N ILE A 67 1.61 -4.37 6.06
CA ILE A 67 1.73 -3.03 5.47
C ILE A 67 0.31 -2.51 5.28
N GLU A 68 -0.22 -1.87 6.31
CA GLU A 68 -1.58 -1.34 6.22
C GLU A 68 -1.59 0.09 5.72
N ILE A 69 -2.38 0.33 4.67
CA ILE A 69 -2.56 1.65 4.07
C ILE A 69 -3.85 2.25 4.62
N SER A 70 -3.76 3.42 5.19
CA SER A 70 -4.91 4.13 5.71
C SER A 70 -4.96 5.54 5.15
N SER A 71 -5.95 6.32 5.53
CA SER A 71 -6.11 7.70 5.07
C SER A 71 -6.48 8.61 6.23
N THR A 72 -5.97 9.83 6.18
CA THR A 72 -6.40 10.89 7.10
C THR A 72 -7.83 11.30 6.79
N ALA A 73 -8.44 12.11 7.66
CA ALA A 73 -9.81 12.58 7.47
C ALA A 73 -9.99 13.36 6.16
N ASP A 74 -8.94 14.04 5.70
CA ASP A 74 -8.94 14.79 4.44
C ASP A 74 -8.48 13.95 3.23
N GLY A 75 -8.33 12.62 3.41
CA GLY A 75 -8.08 11.69 2.32
C GLY A 75 -6.63 11.46 1.96
N LYS A 76 -5.68 11.94 2.75
CA LYS A 76 -4.26 11.74 2.49
C LYS A 76 -3.84 10.33 2.91
N PRO A 77 -3.25 9.53 2.02
CA PRO A 77 -2.85 8.16 2.36
C PRO A 77 -1.59 8.14 3.23
N PHE A 78 -1.50 7.14 4.09
CA PHE A 78 -0.31 6.89 4.91
C PHE A 78 -0.18 5.41 5.23
N VAL A 79 1.03 4.99 5.56
CA VAL A 79 1.31 3.63 6.05
C VAL A 79 1.18 3.65 7.57
N VAL A 80 0.37 2.74 8.10
CA VAL A 80 0.21 2.61 9.55
C VAL A 80 1.54 2.18 10.16
N LYS A 81 2.03 2.92 11.14
CA LYS A 81 3.30 2.62 11.82
C LYS A 81 3.08 1.57 12.90
N ASN A 82 2.82 0.35 12.48
CA ASN A 82 2.70 -0.80 13.37
C ASN A 82 4.10 -1.30 13.78
N ASP A 83 4.14 -2.34 14.62
CA ASP A 83 5.41 -2.87 15.13
C ASP A 83 6.35 -3.34 14.02
N THR A 84 5.80 -3.96 12.97
CA THR A 84 6.60 -4.43 11.82
C THR A 84 7.27 -3.25 11.11
N ILE A 85 6.51 -2.21 10.79
CA ILE A 85 7.04 -1.02 10.10
C ILE A 85 8.08 -0.32 10.97
N LEU A 86 7.80 -0.13 12.26
CA LEU A 86 8.74 0.50 13.17
C LEU A 86 10.03 -0.31 13.30
N SER A 87 9.92 -1.63 13.37
CA SER A 87 11.08 -2.51 13.42
C SER A 87 11.93 -2.42 12.15
N GLU A 88 11.30 -2.41 10.98
CA GLU A 88 12.00 -2.30 9.70
C GLU A 88 12.72 -0.95 9.57
N LEU A 89 12.08 0.13 9.98
CA LEU A 89 12.71 1.45 10.01
C LEU A 89 13.95 1.45 10.93
N THR A 90 13.80 0.89 12.13
CA THR A 90 14.89 0.81 13.11
C THR A 90 16.10 0.05 12.57
N LYS A 91 15.86 -1.06 11.86
CA LYS A 91 16.95 -1.86 11.26
C LYS A 91 17.78 -1.05 10.28
N LEU A 92 17.20 -0.05 9.62
CA LEU A 92 17.89 0.80 8.66
C LEU A 92 18.39 2.11 9.27
N GLY A 93 18.15 2.33 10.56
CA GLY A 93 18.51 3.58 11.22
C GLY A 93 17.65 4.76 10.77
N LEU A 94 16.40 4.47 10.31
CA LEU A 94 15.46 5.47 9.82
C LEU A 94 14.29 5.60 10.78
N SER A 95 13.52 6.69 10.64
CA SER A 95 12.49 7.07 11.65
C SER A 95 11.10 7.23 11.09
N ASP A 96 10.94 7.45 9.78
CA ASP A 96 9.64 7.81 9.24
C ASP A 96 9.42 7.24 7.85
N ILE A 97 8.15 7.19 7.46
CA ILE A 97 7.71 6.65 6.18
C ILE A 97 6.60 7.54 5.62
N LYS A 98 6.70 7.84 4.33
CA LYS A 98 5.66 8.58 3.62
C LYS A 98 5.37 7.93 2.28
N ILE A 99 4.10 8.00 1.87
CA ILE A 99 3.68 7.52 0.56
C ILE A 99 2.90 8.61 -0.16
N SER A 100 2.89 8.51 -1.47
CA SER A 100 2.02 9.29 -2.33
C SER A 100 1.48 8.38 -3.42
N LEU A 101 0.21 8.58 -3.75
CA LEU A 101 -0.50 7.77 -4.75
C LEU A 101 -0.96 8.67 -5.88
N SER A 102 -0.96 8.14 -7.09
CA SER A 102 -1.55 8.80 -8.24
C SER A 102 -2.25 7.76 -9.10
N HIS A 103 -3.36 8.12 -9.69
CA HIS A 103 -4.07 7.18 -10.55
C HIS A 103 -4.73 7.91 -11.72
N SER A 104 -4.85 7.18 -12.80
CA SER A 104 -5.66 7.53 -13.96
C SER A 104 -6.77 6.49 -14.07
N LYS A 105 -7.54 6.55 -15.16
CA LYS A 105 -8.55 5.52 -15.42
C LYS A 105 -7.94 4.13 -15.55
N GLU A 106 -6.74 4.02 -16.14
CA GLU A 106 -6.13 2.74 -16.48
C GLU A 106 -5.07 2.27 -15.49
N TYR A 107 -4.35 3.19 -14.85
CA TYR A 107 -3.19 2.85 -14.03
C TYR A 107 -3.28 3.50 -12.67
N SER A 108 -2.72 2.80 -11.67
CA SER A 108 -2.40 3.37 -10.37
C SER A 108 -0.89 3.27 -10.16
N THR A 109 -0.34 4.23 -9.46
CA THR A 109 1.08 4.25 -9.10
C THR A 109 1.24 4.74 -7.67
N ALA A 110 2.32 4.33 -7.05
CA ALA A 110 2.65 4.76 -5.69
C ALA A 110 4.15 4.98 -5.57
N ILE A 111 4.51 5.94 -4.74
CA ILE A 111 5.88 6.15 -4.31
C ILE A 111 5.91 6.03 -2.80
N CYS A 112 6.96 5.39 -2.28
CA CYS A 112 7.21 5.30 -0.84
C CYS A 112 8.60 5.85 -0.56
N MET A 113 8.69 6.69 0.47
CA MET A 113 9.95 7.24 0.92
C MET A 113 10.11 6.92 2.41
N ILE A 114 11.25 6.37 2.78
CA ILE A 114 11.59 6.13 4.18
C ILE A 114 12.85 6.91 4.53
N TYR A 115 12.85 7.58 5.69
CA TYR A 115 13.91 8.52 6.05
C TYR A 115 14.06 8.67 7.56
#